data_6a5fa2ed2bd568948528fee52b048abf
#
_entry.id   6a5fa2ed2bd568948528fee52b048abf
#
_cell.length_a   1.000
_cell.length_b   1.000
_cell.length_c   1.000
_cell.angle_alpha   90.00
_cell.angle_beta   90.00
_cell.angle_gamma   90.00
#
_symmetry.space_group_name_H-M   'P 1'
#
loop_
_entity.id
_entity.type
_entity.pdbx_description
1 polymer ?
#
loop_
_entity_poly.entity_id
_entity_poly.type
_entity_poly.pdbx_seq_one_letter_code
_entity_poly.pdbx_strand_id
1 'polypeptide(L)'
;MGLRLLLYRFIMVLLMAAILSTLMATGVLSHPAHQLSGTLDIQQRNTYAALDSQMDALTAQSMAMSEKLGKELDVFLAAKGIAFDELNNNPDTIAELEKRLYTPLSNTLGAASCSGIFFGLNVTANTSLPNAEDFRAGLYLRYSGLQPTVASEQDVICFRGAAETARSLQLQMHNRWNPELNAALIPGSDQVTAYQGARLADGCLWTKRTELPDTWEQVMLLCVPILDGGGTVRGFCGVEISDLYFSLSHNTVPSAFGNMLTLAAPIDGDSLLLSGAMLGATDGSRLTANGILHISDGKYYTTYSDGKNTYLGRHQLLDAATWDGIPLAAVTLVPDGTFRSYEKGSQIAWFLGAVLFLLAMLVVATVLSRQFVKPINKSLAAVRGGAEMVASGIPEIDELLAAIRDRPTGTLPPDVEARLWGFAERASTLTGTERTILQYYMDGYTVRDIPELACISASTVKTHNRNLYRKLEVDSFDELKVYIELFASCGRSSELLNK
;
A
#
# COMPACT_ATOMS: atom_id res chain seq x y z
N MET A 1 15.59 42.12 27.33
CA MET A 1 14.27 41.74 26.78
C MET A 1 14.38 41.13 25.38
N GLY A 2 15.13 41.65 24.41
CA GLY A 2 15.29 41.08 23.08
C GLY A 2 15.82 39.67 23.01
N LEU A 3 16.79 39.31 23.86
CA LEU A 3 17.38 37.98 23.91
C LEU A 3 16.39 36.90 24.41
N ARG A 4 15.55 37.23 25.43
CA ARG A 4 14.49 36.34 25.95
C ARG A 4 13.42 36.07 24.89
N LEU A 5 13.02 37.07 24.13
CA LEU A 5 12.05 36.96 23.05
C LEU A 5 12.58 36.12 21.88
N LEU A 6 13.87 36.23 21.57
CA LEU A 6 14.58 35.41 20.60
C LEU A 6 14.64 33.94 21.10
N LEU A 7 14.89 33.76 22.39
CA LEU A 7 14.90 32.42 23.01
C LEU A 7 13.51 31.76 22.97
N TYR A 8 12.43 32.47 23.30
CA TYR A 8 11.07 31.93 23.23
C TYR A 8 10.69 31.51 21.77
N ARG A 9 11.12 32.28 20.77
CA ARG A 9 10.90 31.91 19.36
C ARG A 9 11.68 30.67 18.98
N PHE A 10 12.93 30.61 19.39
CA PHE A 10 13.78 29.44 19.14
C PHE A 10 13.21 28.19 19.81
N ILE A 11 12.75 28.32 21.05
CA ILE A 11 12.07 27.23 21.78
C ILE A 11 10.79 26.80 21.06
N MET A 12 9.96 27.73 20.60
CA MET A 12 8.72 27.40 19.87
C MET A 12 8.99 26.68 18.55
N VAL A 13 9.98 27.14 17.78
CA VAL A 13 10.41 26.47 16.54
C VAL A 13 10.99 25.09 16.83
N LEU A 14 11.80 24.94 17.88
CA LEU A 14 12.35 23.67 18.33
C LEU A 14 11.26 22.69 18.77
N LEU A 15 10.26 23.15 19.50
CA LEU A 15 9.14 22.34 19.99
C LEU A 15 8.27 21.87 18.81
N MET A 16 7.99 22.73 17.86
CA MET A 16 7.29 22.37 16.61
C MET A 16 8.11 21.39 15.76
N ALA A 17 9.41 21.60 15.65
CA ALA A 17 10.30 20.66 14.95
C ALA A 17 10.35 19.29 15.66
N ALA A 18 10.36 19.26 16.99
CA ALA A 18 10.30 18.04 17.77
C ALA A 18 8.96 17.30 17.59
N ILE A 19 7.83 18.02 17.62
CA ILE A 19 6.50 17.46 17.36
C ILE A 19 6.44 16.86 15.94
N LEU A 20 6.90 17.61 14.93
CA LEU A 20 6.89 17.17 13.54
C LEU A 20 7.81 15.94 13.36
N SER A 21 8.99 15.96 13.97
CA SER A 21 9.93 14.84 13.98
C SER A 21 9.34 13.60 14.67
N THR A 22 8.64 13.79 15.78
CA THR A 22 7.94 12.70 16.50
C THR A 22 6.81 12.12 15.66
N LEU A 23 6.00 12.96 15.01
CA LEU A 23 4.94 12.53 14.08
C LEU A 23 5.50 11.79 12.86
N MET A 24 6.67 12.19 12.36
CA MET A 24 7.38 11.46 11.31
C MET A 24 7.95 10.13 11.82
N ALA A 25 8.59 10.12 12.98
CA ALA A 25 9.20 8.92 13.56
C ALA A 25 8.15 7.87 13.98
N THR A 26 6.98 8.31 14.45
CA THR A 26 5.85 7.42 14.78
C THR A 26 5.09 6.96 13.54
N GLY A 27 5.41 7.51 12.36
CA GLY A 27 4.77 7.16 11.10
C GLY A 27 3.30 7.58 10.99
N VAL A 28 2.80 8.40 11.89
CA VAL A 28 1.40 8.90 11.87
C VAL A 28 1.10 9.68 10.58
N LEU A 29 2.11 10.35 10.01
CA LEU A 29 1.95 11.18 8.81
C LEU A 29 2.22 10.43 7.49
N SER A 30 2.90 9.29 7.50
CA SER A 30 3.12 8.48 6.30
C SER A 30 3.44 7.04 6.67
N HIS A 31 2.53 6.13 6.39
CA HIS A 31 2.79 4.69 6.37
C HIS A 31 2.64 4.16 4.94
N PRO A 32 3.66 4.31 4.08
CA PRO A 32 3.62 3.76 2.71
C PRO A 32 3.30 2.27 2.72
N ALA A 33 3.83 1.52 3.70
CA ALA A 33 3.56 0.10 3.86
C ALA A 33 2.07 -0.22 4.15
N HIS A 34 1.39 0.60 4.96
CA HIS A 34 -0.05 0.44 5.22
C HIS A 34 -0.89 0.81 3.99
N GLN A 35 -0.49 1.86 3.26
CA GLN A 35 -1.17 2.25 2.01
C GLN A 35 -0.99 1.17 0.94
N LEU A 36 0.23 0.62 0.80
CA LEU A 36 0.49 -0.52 -0.10
C LEU A 36 -0.36 -1.73 0.30
N SER A 37 -0.43 -2.08 1.60
CA SER A 37 -1.26 -3.19 2.08
C SER A 37 -2.72 -3.02 1.66
N GLY A 38 -3.33 -1.84 1.90
CA GLY A 38 -4.71 -1.58 1.50
C GLY A 38 -4.93 -1.69 -0.02
N THR A 39 -3.97 -1.20 -0.81
CA THR A 39 -4.04 -1.30 -2.27
C THR A 39 -3.88 -2.75 -2.75
N LEU A 40 -2.94 -3.50 -2.15
CA LEU A 40 -2.75 -4.93 -2.43
C LEU A 40 -3.99 -5.75 -2.06
N ASP A 41 -4.63 -5.46 -0.91
CA ASP A 41 -5.83 -6.19 -0.48
C ASP A 41 -7.02 -5.98 -1.42
N ILE A 42 -7.16 -4.76 -1.96
CA ILE A 42 -8.21 -4.47 -2.97
C ILE A 42 -7.88 -5.17 -4.29
N GLN A 43 -6.65 -5.02 -4.78
CA GLN A 43 -6.25 -5.61 -6.06
C GLN A 43 -6.25 -7.13 -6.00
N GLN A 44 -5.78 -7.72 -4.89
CA GLN A 44 -5.81 -9.17 -4.69
C GLN A 44 -7.23 -9.73 -4.74
N ARG A 45 -8.20 -9.08 -4.10
CA ARG A 45 -9.61 -9.51 -4.17
C ARG A 45 -10.14 -9.44 -5.59
N ASN A 46 -9.80 -8.39 -6.34
CA ASN A 46 -10.21 -8.24 -7.73
C ASN A 46 -9.56 -9.33 -8.61
N THR A 47 -8.26 -9.56 -8.44
CA THR A 47 -7.50 -10.59 -9.16
C THR A 47 -8.05 -11.98 -8.86
N TYR A 48 -8.28 -12.30 -7.58
CA TYR A 48 -8.87 -13.57 -7.17
C TYR A 48 -10.26 -13.76 -7.80
N ALA A 49 -11.16 -12.78 -7.63
CA ALA A 49 -12.52 -12.88 -8.16
C ALA A 49 -12.56 -13.03 -9.69
N ALA A 50 -11.65 -12.35 -10.41
CA ALA A 50 -11.55 -12.45 -11.86
C ALA A 50 -11.06 -13.83 -12.31
N LEU A 51 -9.98 -14.34 -11.69
CA LEU A 51 -9.41 -15.66 -12.02
C LEU A 51 -10.34 -16.80 -11.63
N ASP A 52 -10.88 -16.77 -10.41
CA ASP A 52 -11.81 -17.76 -9.88
C ASP A 52 -13.08 -17.84 -10.76
N SER A 53 -13.70 -16.72 -11.04
CA SER A 53 -14.86 -16.64 -11.95
C SER A 53 -14.54 -17.11 -13.37
N GLN A 54 -13.36 -16.84 -13.89
CA GLN A 54 -12.93 -17.32 -15.22
C GLN A 54 -12.76 -18.85 -15.21
N MET A 55 -12.10 -19.39 -14.21
CA MET A 55 -11.86 -20.84 -14.07
C MET A 55 -13.19 -21.60 -13.87
N ASP A 56 -14.08 -21.07 -13.02
CA ASP A 56 -15.43 -21.62 -12.82
C ASP A 56 -16.25 -21.62 -14.10
N ALA A 57 -16.26 -20.49 -14.83
CA ALA A 57 -16.99 -20.37 -16.08
C ALA A 57 -16.46 -21.33 -17.14
N LEU A 58 -15.13 -21.47 -17.27
CA LEU A 58 -14.50 -22.41 -18.20
C LEU A 58 -14.79 -23.86 -17.79
N THR A 59 -14.78 -24.17 -16.50
CA THR A 59 -15.14 -25.50 -15.99
C THR A 59 -16.59 -25.84 -16.31
N ALA A 60 -17.52 -24.92 -16.03
CA ALA A 60 -18.95 -25.13 -16.35
C ALA A 60 -19.20 -25.28 -17.85
N GLN A 61 -18.56 -24.45 -18.69
CA GLN A 61 -18.66 -24.53 -20.15
C GLN A 61 -18.06 -25.83 -20.68
N SER A 62 -16.92 -26.29 -20.15
CA SER A 62 -16.30 -27.54 -20.56
C SER A 62 -17.10 -28.77 -20.13
N MET A 63 -17.75 -28.72 -18.97
CA MET A 63 -18.70 -29.77 -18.54
C MET A 63 -19.93 -29.82 -19.47
N ALA A 64 -20.54 -28.66 -19.78
CA ALA A 64 -21.65 -28.59 -20.72
C ALA A 64 -21.27 -29.08 -22.13
N MET A 65 -20.04 -28.76 -22.56
CA MET A 65 -19.49 -29.30 -23.81
C MET A 65 -19.34 -30.82 -23.73
N SER A 66 -18.75 -31.36 -22.67
CA SER A 66 -18.61 -32.80 -22.46
C SER A 66 -19.96 -33.54 -22.55
N GLU A 67 -20.98 -33.03 -21.85
CA GLU A 67 -22.33 -33.61 -21.88
C GLU A 67 -22.93 -33.57 -23.30
N LYS A 68 -22.68 -32.50 -24.03
CA LYS A 68 -23.18 -32.35 -25.39
C LYS A 68 -22.46 -33.27 -26.38
N LEU A 69 -21.13 -33.41 -26.23
CA LEU A 69 -20.32 -34.36 -27.02
C LEU A 69 -20.75 -35.81 -26.76
N GLY A 70 -20.97 -36.18 -25.50
CA GLY A 70 -21.47 -37.50 -25.14
C GLY A 70 -22.83 -37.82 -25.73
N LYS A 71 -23.77 -36.87 -25.65
CA LYS A 71 -25.12 -37.04 -26.27
C LYS A 71 -25.04 -37.15 -27.79
N GLU A 72 -24.26 -36.33 -28.48
CA GLU A 72 -24.08 -36.41 -29.94
C GLU A 72 -23.41 -37.73 -30.35
N LEU A 73 -22.47 -38.25 -29.55
CA LEU A 73 -21.83 -39.55 -29.72
C LEU A 73 -22.88 -40.65 -29.64
N ASP A 74 -23.72 -40.70 -28.58
CA ASP A 74 -24.76 -41.71 -28.40
C ASP A 74 -25.78 -41.68 -29.54
N VAL A 75 -26.24 -40.49 -29.95
CA VAL A 75 -27.19 -40.34 -31.08
C VAL A 75 -26.56 -40.81 -32.38
N PHE A 76 -25.28 -40.56 -32.61
CA PHE A 76 -24.57 -41.00 -33.81
C PHE A 76 -24.43 -42.54 -33.84
N LEU A 77 -24.00 -43.14 -32.74
CA LEU A 77 -23.86 -44.59 -32.62
C LEU A 77 -25.20 -45.31 -32.81
N ALA A 78 -26.26 -44.80 -32.18
CA ALA A 78 -27.61 -45.32 -32.34
C ALA A 78 -28.13 -45.24 -33.78
N ALA A 79 -27.86 -44.09 -34.47
CA ALA A 79 -28.25 -43.89 -35.88
C ALA A 79 -27.51 -44.83 -36.84
N LYS A 80 -26.27 -45.18 -36.55
CA LYS A 80 -25.46 -46.13 -37.33
C LYS A 80 -25.71 -47.57 -36.95
N GLY A 81 -26.31 -47.81 -35.79
CA GLY A 81 -26.53 -49.18 -35.23
C GLY A 81 -25.24 -49.91 -34.87
N ILE A 82 -24.20 -49.17 -34.44
CA ILE A 82 -22.86 -49.71 -34.07
C ILE A 82 -22.56 -49.44 -32.62
N ALA A 83 -21.72 -50.32 -32.03
CA ALA A 83 -21.16 -50.08 -30.72
C ALA A 83 -19.96 -49.12 -30.80
N PHE A 84 -19.61 -48.47 -29.66
CA PHE A 84 -18.49 -47.54 -29.61
C PHE A 84 -17.16 -48.15 -30.09
N ASP A 85 -16.85 -49.37 -29.67
CA ASP A 85 -15.61 -50.05 -30.00
C ASP A 85 -15.50 -50.39 -31.51
N GLU A 86 -16.65 -50.48 -32.22
CA GLU A 86 -16.70 -50.71 -33.66
C GLU A 86 -16.25 -49.49 -34.51
N LEU A 87 -16.07 -48.33 -33.87
CA LEU A 87 -15.47 -47.17 -34.49
C LEU A 87 -13.97 -47.41 -34.80
N ASN A 88 -13.30 -48.26 -33.99
CA ASN A 88 -11.88 -48.58 -34.25
C ASN A 88 -11.67 -49.18 -35.65
N ASN A 89 -10.62 -48.77 -36.30
CA ASN A 89 -10.29 -49.17 -37.68
C ASN A 89 -11.36 -48.78 -38.74
N ASN A 90 -12.19 -47.77 -38.44
CA ASN A 90 -13.18 -47.26 -39.36
C ASN A 90 -13.01 -45.74 -39.58
N PRO A 91 -11.98 -45.34 -40.37
CA PRO A 91 -11.62 -43.94 -40.54
C PRO A 91 -12.74 -43.07 -41.12
N ASP A 92 -13.55 -43.63 -42.05
CA ASP A 92 -14.64 -42.88 -42.69
C ASP A 92 -15.75 -42.52 -41.69
N THR A 93 -16.10 -43.50 -40.83
CA THR A 93 -17.10 -43.29 -39.77
C THR A 93 -16.58 -42.37 -38.67
N ILE A 94 -15.32 -42.44 -38.34
CA ILE A 94 -14.66 -41.52 -37.42
C ILE A 94 -14.71 -40.06 -37.98
N ALA A 95 -14.35 -39.88 -39.24
CA ALA A 95 -14.35 -38.57 -39.88
C ALA A 95 -15.77 -37.94 -39.93
N GLU A 96 -16.80 -38.78 -40.15
CA GLU A 96 -18.23 -38.32 -40.10
C GLU A 96 -18.60 -37.91 -38.68
N LEU A 97 -18.20 -38.65 -37.65
CA LEU A 97 -18.42 -38.31 -36.26
C LEU A 97 -17.69 -37.04 -35.85
N GLU A 98 -16.43 -36.89 -36.22
CA GLU A 98 -15.64 -35.68 -35.89
C GLU A 98 -16.26 -34.42 -36.49
N LYS A 99 -16.77 -34.47 -37.73
CA LYS A 99 -17.49 -33.37 -38.36
C LYS A 99 -18.75 -32.97 -37.58
N ARG A 100 -19.45 -33.97 -37.03
CA ARG A 100 -20.64 -33.74 -36.20
C ARG A 100 -20.27 -33.09 -34.87
N LEU A 101 -19.19 -33.58 -34.22
CA LEU A 101 -18.69 -33.06 -32.94
C LEU A 101 -18.01 -31.70 -33.09
N TYR A 102 -17.57 -31.30 -34.27
CA TYR A 102 -16.96 -29.99 -34.54
C TYR A 102 -17.91 -28.83 -34.15
N THR A 103 -19.21 -28.96 -34.46
CA THR A 103 -20.17 -27.88 -34.20
C THR A 103 -20.29 -27.51 -32.71
N PRO A 104 -20.53 -28.45 -31.76
CA PRO A 104 -20.52 -28.13 -30.34
C PRO A 104 -19.13 -27.62 -29.86
N LEU A 105 -18.02 -28.13 -30.40
CA LEU A 105 -16.69 -27.69 -30.08
C LEU A 105 -16.45 -26.23 -30.48
N SER A 106 -16.70 -25.88 -31.74
CA SER A 106 -16.54 -24.55 -32.29
C SER A 106 -17.43 -23.51 -31.59
N ASN A 107 -18.68 -23.87 -31.30
CA ASN A 107 -19.60 -23.00 -30.57
C ASN A 107 -19.09 -22.70 -29.14
N THR A 108 -18.51 -23.70 -28.47
CA THR A 108 -17.92 -23.49 -27.14
C THR A 108 -16.66 -22.62 -27.22
N LEU A 109 -15.80 -22.83 -28.22
CA LEU A 109 -14.61 -21.98 -28.44
C LEU A 109 -15.02 -20.50 -28.63
N GLY A 110 -16.07 -20.23 -29.43
CA GLY A 110 -16.56 -18.89 -29.66
C GLY A 110 -17.20 -18.21 -28.44
N ALA A 111 -17.66 -18.99 -27.46
CA ALA A 111 -18.31 -18.49 -26.24
C ALA A 111 -17.36 -18.44 -25.01
N ALA A 112 -16.28 -19.23 -25.02
CA ALA A 112 -15.40 -19.37 -23.89
C ALA A 112 -14.23 -18.36 -23.94
N SER A 113 -13.83 -17.88 -22.77
CA SER A 113 -12.66 -16.99 -22.60
C SER A 113 -11.37 -17.83 -22.57
N CYS A 114 -11.03 -18.47 -23.68
CA CYS A 114 -9.89 -19.37 -23.82
C CYS A 114 -9.14 -19.15 -25.15
N SER A 115 -7.93 -19.72 -25.29
CA SER A 115 -7.12 -19.66 -26.51
C SER A 115 -7.34 -20.84 -27.43
N GLY A 116 -7.81 -21.96 -26.91
CA GLY A 116 -8.04 -23.18 -27.65
C GLY A 116 -9.00 -24.12 -26.96
N ILE A 117 -9.42 -25.15 -27.69
CA ILE A 117 -10.38 -26.14 -27.25
C ILE A 117 -10.08 -27.47 -27.90
N PHE A 118 -10.31 -28.58 -27.21
CA PHE A 118 -10.03 -29.90 -27.76
C PHE A 118 -11.01 -30.95 -27.29
N PHE A 119 -11.08 -32.04 -28.06
CA PHE A 119 -11.64 -33.31 -27.62
C PHE A 119 -10.87 -34.47 -28.24
N GLY A 120 -10.89 -35.62 -27.56
CA GLY A 120 -10.37 -36.87 -28.04
C GLY A 120 -11.22 -38.03 -27.56
N LEU A 121 -11.67 -38.89 -28.46
CA LEU A 121 -12.42 -40.13 -28.15
C LEU A 121 -11.44 -41.32 -28.06
N ASN A 122 -11.70 -42.27 -27.17
CA ASN A 122 -10.87 -43.45 -26.94
C ASN A 122 -11.02 -44.50 -28.07
N VAL A 123 -10.92 -44.04 -29.29
CA VAL A 123 -10.95 -44.84 -30.52
C VAL A 123 -9.91 -44.32 -31.51
N THR A 124 -9.36 -45.17 -32.35
CA THR A 124 -8.36 -44.80 -33.36
C THR A 124 -8.73 -45.39 -34.72
N ALA A 125 -8.35 -44.67 -35.78
CA ALA A 125 -8.56 -45.08 -37.16
C ALA A 125 -7.73 -46.30 -37.57
N ASN A 126 -6.65 -46.64 -36.83
CA ASN A 126 -5.81 -47.79 -37.14
C ASN A 126 -5.13 -48.33 -35.86
N THR A 127 -5.66 -49.40 -35.31
CA THR A 127 -5.13 -50.10 -34.13
C THR A 127 -3.83 -50.86 -34.43
N SER A 128 -3.42 -51.04 -35.68
CA SER A 128 -2.20 -51.76 -36.06
C SER A 128 -0.96 -50.86 -36.07
N LEU A 129 -1.10 -49.56 -35.84
CA LEU A 129 0.05 -48.67 -35.80
C LEU A 129 0.86 -48.84 -34.50
N PRO A 130 2.20 -48.70 -34.56
CA PRO A 130 2.98 -48.56 -33.33
C PRO A 130 2.45 -47.37 -32.52
N ASN A 131 2.26 -47.55 -31.20
CA ASN A 131 1.72 -46.59 -30.28
C ASN A 131 0.27 -46.19 -30.63
N ALA A 132 -0.52 -47.10 -31.21
CA ALA A 132 -1.95 -46.80 -31.50
C ALA A 132 -2.73 -46.41 -30.24
N GLU A 133 -2.30 -46.85 -29.04
CA GLU A 133 -2.83 -46.46 -27.75
C GLU A 133 -2.71 -44.98 -27.44
N ASP A 134 -1.80 -44.24 -28.08
CA ASP A 134 -1.66 -42.79 -27.90
C ASP A 134 -2.58 -41.98 -28.83
N PHE A 135 -3.07 -42.61 -29.92
CA PHE A 135 -3.90 -41.93 -30.90
C PHE A 135 -5.38 -41.97 -30.54
N ARG A 136 -6.04 -40.84 -30.86
CA ARG A 136 -7.48 -40.65 -30.55
C ARG A 136 -8.14 -39.98 -31.74
N ALA A 137 -9.36 -40.40 -32.04
CA ALA A 137 -10.23 -39.65 -32.92
C ALA A 137 -10.56 -38.31 -32.24
N GLY A 138 -10.18 -37.18 -32.81
CA GLY A 138 -10.40 -35.89 -32.18
C GLY A 138 -9.75 -34.72 -32.85
N LEU A 139 -10.09 -33.53 -32.34
CA LEU A 139 -9.63 -32.25 -32.87
C LEU A 139 -9.14 -31.35 -31.73
N TYR A 140 -8.10 -30.59 -32.01
CA TYR A 140 -7.63 -29.51 -31.16
C TYR A 140 -7.67 -28.23 -31.99
N LEU A 141 -8.55 -27.31 -31.64
CA LEU A 141 -8.77 -26.03 -32.30
C LEU A 141 -8.16 -24.91 -31.51
N ARG A 142 -7.60 -23.92 -32.19
CA ARG A 142 -7.05 -22.71 -31.59
C ARG A 142 -7.40 -21.50 -32.41
N TYR A 143 -7.33 -20.33 -31.79
CA TYR A 143 -7.29 -19.08 -32.53
C TYR A 143 -5.91 -18.85 -33.14
N SER A 144 -5.86 -18.45 -34.44
CA SER A 144 -4.60 -18.15 -35.15
C SER A 144 -4.02 -16.79 -34.76
N GLY A 145 -4.87 -15.86 -34.34
CA GLY A 145 -4.51 -14.52 -33.87
C GLY A 145 -5.23 -14.20 -32.58
N LEU A 146 -4.50 -14.10 -31.46
CA LEU A 146 -5.06 -13.72 -30.18
C LEU A 146 -5.18 -12.19 -30.11
N GLN A 147 -6.35 -11.66 -30.50
CA GLN A 147 -6.72 -10.28 -30.22
C GLN A 147 -7.79 -10.25 -29.12
N PRO A 148 -7.61 -9.47 -28.04
CA PRO A 148 -8.51 -9.50 -26.88
C PRO A 148 -9.96 -9.08 -27.18
N THR A 149 -10.24 -8.52 -28.35
CA THR A 149 -11.50 -7.80 -28.59
C THR A 149 -12.42 -8.38 -29.65
N VAL A 150 -11.95 -9.20 -30.60
CA VAL A 150 -12.82 -9.81 -31.63
C VAL A 150 -12.21 -11.12 -32.13
N ALA A 151 -12.68 -12.26 -31.64
CA ALA A 151 -12.46 -13.52 -32.33
C ALA A 151 -13.45 -13.63 -33.50
N SER A 152 -12.98 -13.58 -34.74
CA SER A 152 -13.80 -13.91 -35.88
C SER A 152 -13.71 -15.41 -36.16
N GLU A 153 -14.76 -16.04 -36.67
CA GLU A 153 -14.75 -17.47 -37.06
C GLU A 153 -13.63 -17.81 -38.06
N GLN A 154 -13.10 -16.82 -38.76
CA GLN A 154 -12.02 -16.98 -39.75
C GLN A 154 -10.65 -17.21 -39.11
N ASP A 155 -10.51 -16.93 -37.78
CA ASP A 155 -9.22 -17.04 -37.06
C ASP A 155 -9.01 -18.39 -36.38
N VAL A 156 -9.95 -19.34 -36.55
CA VAL A 156 -9.85 -20.69 -35.97
C VAL A 156 -9.01 -21.61 -36.88
N ILE A 157 -8.02 -22.24 -36.30
CA ILE A 157 -7.17 -23.25 -36.99
C ILE A 157 -7.35 -24.61 -36.30
N CYS A 158 -7.18 -25.67 -37.09
CA CYS A 158 -6.96 -26.99 -36.57
C CYS A 158 -5.46 -27.11 -36.18
N PHE A 159 -5.24 -27.10 -34.84
CA PHE A 159 -3.87 -27.16 -34.32
C PHE A 159 -3.32 -28.60 -34.33
N ARG A 160 -4.16 -29.58 -33.92
CA ARG A 160 -3.86 -31.01 -33.93
C ARG A 160 -5.15 -31.79 -34.24
N GLY A 161 -5.01 -32.98 -34.81
CA GLY A 161 -6.14 -33.89 -35.06
C GLY A 161 -6.21 -34.34 -36.51
N ALA A 162 -7.34 -34.90 -36.94
CA ALA A 162 -7.53 -35.53 -38.25
C ALA A 162 -7.45 -34.50 -39.37
N ALA A 163 -6.42 -34.62 -40.19
CA ALA A 163 -6.18 -33.73 -41.34
C ALA A 163 -7.30 -33.76 -42.38
N GLU A 164 -7.95 -34.91 -42.56
CA GLU A 164 -9.06 -35.07 -43.50
C GLU A 164 -10.30 -34.32 -43.03
N THR A 165 -10.63 -34.45 -41.76
CA THR A 165 -11.73 -33.72 -41.10
C THR A 165 -11.48 -32.22 -41.18
N ALA A 166 -10.27 -31.73 -40.87
CA ALA A 166 -9.90 -30.33 -40.96
C ALA A 166 -10.06 -29.78 -42.37
N ARG A 167 -9.62 -30.49 -43.39
CA ARG A 167 -9.84 -30.07 -44.81
C ARG A 167 -11.30 -30.03 -45.19
N SER A 168 -12.08 -31.03 -44.79
CA SER A 168 -13.51 -31.06 -45.13
C SER A 168 -14.30 -29.91 -44.45
N LEU A 169 -13.82 -29.41 -43.33
CA LEU A 169 -14.32 -28.26 -42.57
C LEU A 169 -13.72 -26.92 -43.02
N GLN A 170 -12.84 -26.97 -44.06
CA GLN A 170 -12.12 -25.80 -44.57
C GLN A 170 -11.28 -25.04 -43.49
N LEU A 171 -10.82 -25.73 -42.49
CA LEU A 171 -9.96 -25.16 -41.45
C LEU A 171 -8.53 -25.06 -41.94
N GLN A 172 -7.89 -23.95 -41.59
CA GLN A 172 -6.44 -23.85 -41.73
C GLN A 172 -5.77 -24.83 -40.78
N MET A 173 -4.69 -25.45 -41.21
CA MET A 173 -4.00 -26.46 -40.39
C MET A 173 -2.64 -25.92 -39.94
N HIS A 174 -2.28 -26.23 -38.72
CA HIS A 174 -0.93 -25.99 -38.24
C HIS A 174 0.05 -26.95 -38.98
N ASN A 175 1.29 -26.54 -39.13
CA ASN A 175 2.33 -27.17 -39.99
C ASN A 175 2.66 -28.65 -39.71
N ARG A 176 2.10 -29.28 -38.69
CA ARG A 176 2.30 -30.68 -38.35
C ARG A 176 1.10 -31.52 -38.73
N TRP A 177 1.28 -32.39 -39.68
CA TRP A 177 0.27 -33.30 -40.21
C TRP A 177 0.26 -34.56 -39.36
N ASN A 178 -0.60 -34.61 -38.34
CA ASN A 178 -0.91 -35.87 -37.70
C ASN A 178 -2.23 -36.41 -38.29
N PRO A 179 -2.31 -37.72 -38.60
CA PRO A 179 -3.54 -38.31 -39.10
C PRO A 179 -4.65 -38.32 -38.07
N GLU A 180 -4.29 -38.31 -36.77
CA GLU A 180 -5.18 -38.32 -35.62
C GLU A 180 -4.63 -37.43 -34.52
N LEU A 181 -5.45 -37.23 -33.46
CA LEU A 181 -5.01 -36.54 -32.27
C LEU A 181 -4.14 -37.47 -31.41
N ASN A 182 -2.91 -37.08 -31.12
CA ASN A 182 -2.08 -37.80 -30.16
C ASN A 182 -2.37 -37.31 -28.74
N ALA A 183 -2.99 -38.16 -27.92
CA ALA A 183 -3.38 -37.87 -26.54
C ALA A 183 -2.15 -37.72 -25.61
N ALA A 184 -1.05 -38.44 -25.88
CA ALA A 184 0.19 -38.30 -25.09
C ALA A 184 0.79 -36.89 -25.21
N LEU A 185 0.38 -36.12 -26.21
CA LEU A 185 0.75 -34.72 -26.37
C LEU A 185 -0.23 -33.73 -25.68
N ILE A 186 -1.21 -34.24 -24.92
CA ILE A 186 -2.19 -33.41 -24.17
C ILE A 186 -2.03 -33.73 -22.68
N PRO A 187 -1.30 -32.92 -21.92
CA PRO A 187 -1.14 -33.10 -20.48
C PRO A 187 -2.48 -33.20 -19.75
N GLY A 188 -2.61 -34.18 -18.88
CA GLY A 188 -3.81 -34.42 -18.08
C GLY A 188 -4.86 -35.33 -18.73
N SER A 189 -4.72 -35.67 -20.04
CA SER A 189 -5.67 -36.54 -20.75
C SER A 189 -5.78 -37.95 -20.13
N ASP A 190 -4.67 -38.52 -19.68
CA ASP A 190 -4.62 -39.88 -19.12
C ASP A 190 -5.38 -39.96 -17.79
N GLN A 191 -5.19 -39.01 -16.88
CA GLN A 191 -5.89 -38.98 -15.60
C GLN A 191 -7.41 -38.89 -15.79
N VAL A 192 -7.83 -38.02 -16.73
CA VAL A 192 -9.23 -37.80 -17.02
C VAL A 192 -9.85 -39.00 -17.72
N THR A 193 -9.10 -39.68 -18.60
CA THR A 193 -9.54 -40.91 -19.27
C THR A 193 -9.69 -42.09 -18.27
N ALA A 194 -8.83 -42.15 -17.24
CA ALA A 194 -8.90 -43.14 -16.18
C ALA A 194 -9.96 -42.85 -15.12
N TYR A 195 -10.73 -41.78 -15.22
CA TYR A 195 -11.77 -41.39 -14.26
C TYR A 195 -12.87 -42.44 -14.20
N GLN A 196 -13.27 -42.83 -12.99
CA GLN A 196 -14.31 -43.81 -12.69
C GLN A 196 -15.38 -43.31 -11.72
N GLY A 197 -15.39 -41.99 -11.44
CA GLY A 197 -16.32 -41.37 -10.50
C GLY A 197 -17.72 -41.19 -11.09
N ALA A 198 -18.71 -40.97 -10.23
CA ALA A 198 -20.12 -40.81 -10.62
C ALA A 198 -20.48 -39.38 -11.03
N ARG A 199 -19.70 -38.38 -10.62
CA ARG A 199 -20.01 -36.94 -10.85
C ARG A 199 -18.99 -36.34 -11.81
N LEU A 200 -19.44 -35.82 -12.94
CA LEU A 200 -18.58 -35.19 -13.95
C LEU A 200 -17.65 -34.11 -13.36
N ALA A 201 -18.16 -33.36 -12.39
CA ALA A 201 -17.37 -32.30 -11.75
C ALA A 201 -16.10 -32.82 -11.07
N ASP A 202 -16.14 -33.99 -10.49
CA ASP A 202 -15.00 -34.61 -9.77
C ASP A 202 -13.90 -35.11 -10.75
N GLY A 203 -14.24 -35.21 -12.04
CA GLY A 203 -13.33 -35.56 -13.13
C GLY A 203 -12.72 -34.39 -13.85
N CYS A 204 -13.06 -33.14 -13.47
CA CYS A 204 -12.50 -31.94 -14.06
C CYS A 204 -11.14 -31.61 -13.43
N LEU A 205 -10.09 -31.57 -14.21
CA LEU A 205 -8.73 -31.33 -13.71
C LEU A 205 -8.02 -30.22 -14.48
N TRP A 206 -7.48 -29.27 -13.74
CA TRP A 206 -6.61 -28.23 -14.29
C TRP A 206 -5.16 -28.68 -14.25
N THR A 207 -4.41 -28.44 -15.35
CA THR A 207 -2.95 -28.52 -15.30
C THR A 207 -2.39 -27.21 -14.73
N LYS A 208 -1.21 -27.26 -14.12
CA LYS A 208 -0.39 -26.06 -14.00
C LYS A 208 0.10 -25.63 -15.38
N ARG A 209 0.70 -24.42 -15.48
CA ARG A 209 1.41 -24.04 -16.69
C ARG A 209 2.41 -25.14 -17.05
N THR A 210 2.31 -25.65 -18.24
CA THR A 210 3.14 -26.72 -18.76
C THR A 210 3.47 -26.49 -20.23
N GLU A 211 4.61 -26.99 -20.66
CA GLU A 211 4.97 -26.98 -22.07
C GLU A 211 4.10 -27.98 -22.83
N LEU A 212 3.49 -27.52 -23.89
CA LEU A 212 2.73 -28.39 -24.77
C LEU A 212 3.74 -29.23 -25.59
N PRO A 213 3.77 -30.55 -25.41
CA PRO A 213 4.78 -31.42 -26.05
C PRO A 213 4.88 -31.16 -27.53
N ASP A 214 6.10 -31.31 -28.10
CA ASP A 214 6.43 -30.99 -29.47
C ASP A 214 6.24 -29.54 -29.93
N THR A 215 6.08 -28.64 -28.99
CA THR A 215 6.04 -27.18 -29.23
C THR A 215 6.88 -26.48 -28.17
N TRP A 216 7.03 -25.16 -28.29
CA TRP A 216 7.63 -24.32 -27.26
C TRP A 216 6.56 -23.51 -26.52
N GLU A 217 5.32 -23.85 -26.77
CA GLU A 217 4.20 -23.10 -26.21
C GLU A 217 3.88 -23.60 -24.81
N GLN A 218 3.66 -22.65 -23.95
CA GLN A 218 3.27 -22.88 -22.55
C GLN A 218 1.77 -22.64 -22.41
N VAL A 219 1.10 -23.60 -21.82
CA VAL A 219 -0.34 -23.60 -21.69
C VAL A 219 -0.77 -24.08 -20.30
N MET A 220 -1.96 -23.70 -19.90
CA MET A 220 -2.73 -24.33 -18.84
C MET A 220 -3.98 -24.93 -19.46
N LEU A 221 -4.22 -26.21 -19.18
CA LEU A 221 -5.34 -26.96 -19.73
C LEU A 221 -6.35 -27.32 -18.64
N LEU A 222 -7.63 -27.24 -18.98
CA LEU A 222 -8.68 -27.91 -18.25
C LEU A 222 -9.07 -29.17 -19.05
N CYS A 223 -9.00 -30.33 -18.42
CA CYS A 223 -9.42 -31.62 -18.99
C CYS A 223 -10.69 -32.11 -18.27
N VAL A 224 -11.65 -32.58 -19.03
CA VAL A 224 -12.96 -33.06 -18.56
C VAL A 224 -13.26 -34.39 -19.28
N PRO A 225 -13.71 -35.48 -18.57
CA PRO A 225 -14.06 -36.73 -19.22
C PRO A 225 -15.33 -36.57 -20.06
N ILE A 226 -15.40 -37.25 -21.22
CA ILE A 226 -16.62 -37.38 -22.00
C ILE A 226 -17.29 -38.67 -21.58
N LEU A 227 -18.51 -38.57 -21.06
CA LEU A 227 -19.31 -39.74 -20.60
C LEU A 227 -20.40 -40.02 -21.64
N ASP A 228 -20.63 -41.34 -21.90
CA ASP A 228 -21.84 -41.79 -22.59
C ASP A 228 -23.07 -41.76 -21.67
N GLY A 229 -24.25 -42.04 -22.19
CA GLY A 229 -25.48 -42.11 -21.43
C GLY A 229 -25.50 -43.21 -20.33
N GLY A 230 -24.57 -44.14 -20.38
CA GLY A 230 -24.35 -45.18 -19.35
C GLY A 230 -23.34 -44.77 -18.27
N GLY A 231 -22.74 -43.54 -18.37
CA GLY A 231 -21.73 -43.06 -17.43
C GLY A 231 -20.33 -43.62 -17.67
N THR A 232 -20.10 -44.27 -18.82
CA THR A 232 -18.75 -44.76 -19.20
C THR A 232 -17.95 -43.67 -19.84
N VAL A 233 -16.67 -43.55 -19.46
CA VAL A 233 -15.74 -42.59 -20.08
C VAL A 233 -15.39 -43.03 -21.51
N ARG A 234 -15.75 -42.23 -22.51
CA ARG A 234 -15.49 -42.47 -23.92
C ARG A 234 -14.38 -41.61 -24.50
N GLY A 235 -13.85 -40.69 -23.69
CA GLY A 235 -12.78 -39.80 -24.09
C GLY A 235 -12.64 -38.64 -23.15
N PHE A 236 -12.00 -37.62 -23.64
CA PHE A 236 -11.78 -36.35 -22.90
C PHE A 236 -12.06 -35.16 -23.80
N CYS A 237 -12.38 -34.04 -23.19
CA CYS A 237 -12.43 -32.72 -23.82
C CYS A 237 -11.90 -31.65 -22.87
N GLY A 238 -11.72 -30.45 -23.39
CA GLY A 238 -11.26 -29.39 -22.52
C GLY A 238 -10.93 -28.10 -23.25
N VAL A 239 -10.45 -27.13 -22.49
CA VAL A 239 -10.06 -25.80 -22.97
C VAL A 239 -8.62 -25.51 -22.64
N GLU A 240 -8.03 -24.59 -23.39
CA GLU A 240 -6.67 -24.14 -23.25
C GLU A 240 -6.63 -22.64 -22.92
N ILE A 241 -5.76 -22.29 -21.97
CA ILE A 241 -5.30 -20.93 -21.74
C ILE A 241 -3.81 -20.92 -22.07
N SER A 242 -3.40 -20.25 -23.16
CA SER A 242 -1.98 -20.08 -23.49
C SER A 242 -1.36 -18.92 -22.71
N ASP A 243 -0.02 -18.95 -22.52
CA ASP A 243 0.73 -17.85 -21.90
C ASP A 243 0.40 -16.50 -22.53
N LEU A 244 0.36 -16.47 -23.87
CA LEU A 244 0.06 -15.25 -24.60
C LEU A 244 -1.37 -14.75 -24.32
N TYR A 245 -2.35 -15.65 -24.34
CA TYR A 245 -3.75 -15.31 -24.02
C TYR A 245 -3.87 -14.77 -22.59
N PHE A 246 -3.23 -15.45 -21.63
CA PHE A 246 -3.24 -15.03 -20.24
C PHE A 246 -2.60 -13.65 -20.06
N SER A 247 -1.45 -13.41 -20.69
CA SER A 247 -0.74 -12.12 -20.61
C SER A 247 -1.53 -10.97 -21.23
N LEU A 248 -2.27 -11.23 -22.32
CA LEU A 248 -3.13 -10.23 -22.98
C LEU A 248 -4.42 -9.95 -22.17
N SER A 249 -4.92 -10.96 -21.46
CA SER A 249 -6.12 -10.84 -20.64
C SER A 249 -5.86 -10.19 -19.27
N HIS A 250 -4.64 -10.29 -18.75
CA HIS A 250 -4.27 -9.81 -17.42
C HIS A 250 -3.14 -8.78 -17.53
N ASN A 251 -3.53 -7.56 -17.90
CA ASN A 251 -2.60 -6.44 -17.97
C ASN A 251 -2.08 -6.04 -16.58
N THR A 252 -0.90 -5.40 -16.54
CA THR A 252 -0.42 -4.75 -15.32
C THR A 252 -1.38 -3.66 -14.87
N VAL A 253 -1.62 -3.57 -13.57
CA VAL A 253 -2.44 -2.51 -12.97
C VAL A 253 -1.51 -1.43 -12.43
N PRO A 254 -1.53 -0.21 -13.00
CA PRO A 254 -0.69 0.88 -12.52
C PRO A 254 -1.14 1.33 -11.12
N SER A 255 -0.17 1.52 -10.24
CA SER A 255 -0.40 2.07 -8.91
C SER A 255 0.65 3.11 -8.53
N ALA A 256 0.43 3.82 -7.43
CA ALA A 256 1.43 4.74 -6.87
C ALA A 256 2.75 4.03 -6.49
N PHE A 257 2.70 2.73 -6.26
CA PHE A 257 3.83 1.90 -5.80
C PHE A 257 4.55 1.17 -6.95
N GLY A 258 4.11 1.36 -8.17
CA GLY A 258 4.56 0.68 -9.38
C GLY A 258 3.46 -0.18 -10.00
N ASN A 259 3.80 -0.87 -11.09
CA ASN A 259 2.88 -1.77 -11.77
C ASN A 259 2.65 -3.04 -10.93
N MET A 260 1.38 -3.37 -10.71
CA MET A 260 0.98 -4.60 -10.05
C MET A 260 0.86 -5.72 -11.08
N LEU A 261 1.47 -6.84 -10.77
CA LEU A 261 1.51 -8.04 -11.62
C LEU A 261 0.46 -9.03 -11.14
N THR A 262 -0.19 -9.68 -12.09
CA THR A 262 -1.17 -10.75 -11.83
C THR A 262 -0.58 -12.09 -12.24
N LEU A 263 -0.70 -13.10 -11.38
CA LEU A 263 -0.27 -14.48 -11.65
C LEU A 263 -1.36 -15.46 -11.22
N ALA A 264 -1.43 -16.58 -11.94
CA ALA A 264 -2.03 -17.82 -11.44
C ALA A 264 -0.90 -18.83 -11.27
N ALA A 265 -0.57 -19.18 -10.03
CA ALA A 265 0.66 -19.92 -9.72
C ALA A 265 0.42 -21.06 -8.73
N PRO A 266 1.08 -22.22 -8.90
CA PRO A 266 1.07 -23.27 -7.88
C PRO A 266 1.84 -22.83 -6.64
N ILE A 267 1.30 -23.17 -5.47
CA ILE A 267 1.93 -22.96 -4.17
C ILE A 267 2.16 -24.31 -3.50
N ASP A 268 3.41 -24.58 -3.15
CA ASP A 268 3.80 -25.76 -2.38
C ASP A 268 4.46 -25.31 -1.07
N GLY A 269 3.72 -25.43 0.02
CA GLY A 269 4.12 -24.92 1.33
C GLY A 269 4.43 -23.40 1.27
N ASP A 270 5.66 -23.02 1.63
CA ASP A 270 6.14 -21.64 1.62
C ASP A 270 6.83 -21.26 0.29
N SER A 271 6.48 -21.92 -0.80
CA SER A 271 7.13 -21.75 -2.10
C SER A 271 6.11 -21.51 -3.21
N LEU A 272 6.27 -20.41 -3.94
CA LEU A 272 5.52 -20.11 -5.16
C LEU A 272 6.33 -20.57 -6.35
N LEU A 273 5.77 -21.50 -7.14
CA LEU A 273 6.46 -22.17 -8.24
C LEU A 273 6.26 -21.39 -9.55
N LEU A 274 7.21 -20.54 -9.92
CA LEU A 274 7.11 -19.71 -11.12
C LEU A 274 7.17 -20.54 -12.42
N SER A 275 7.81 -21.70 -12.41
CA SER A 275 7.85 -22.59 -13.58
C SER A 275 6.47 -23.13 -13.97
N GLY A 276 5.57 -23.25 -12.99
CA GLY A 276 4.18 -23.65 -13.21
C GLY A 276 3.19 -22.49 -13.23
N ALA A 277 3.64 -21.23 -13.21
CA ALA A 277 2.80 -20.05 -13.11
C ALA A 277 2.46 -19.45 -14.46
N MET A 278 1.19 -19.11 -14.65
CA MET A 278 0.73 -18.21 -15.72
C MET A 278 1.01 -16.78 -15.30
N LEU A 279 1.70 -16.03 -16.13
CA LEU A 279 2.06 -14.63 -15.87
C LEU A 279 1.18 -13.69 -16.70
N GLY A 280 0.54 -12.75 -16.07
CA GLY A 280 -0.02 -11.58 -16.74
C GLY A 280 1.07 -10.72 -17.41
N ALA A 281 0.72 -9.59 -17.98
CA ALA A 281 1.71 -8.67 -18.52
C ALA A 281 2.74 -8.29 -17.45
N THR A 282 4.02 -8.26 -17.83
CA THR A 282 5.16 -8.08 -16.89
C THR A 282 5.90 -6.76 -17.10
N ASP A 283 5.28 -5.78 -17.71
CA ASP A 283 5.87 -4.51 -18.15
C ASP A 283 6.91 -3.93 -17.18
N GLY A 284 8.18 -3.98 -17.55
CA GLY A 284 9.27 -3.43 -16.75
C GLY A 284 9.64 -4.23 -15.50
N SER A 285 8.97 -5.36 -15.21
CA SER A 285 9.35 -6.26 -14.12
C SER A 285 10.45 -7.22 -14.57
N ARG A 286 11.25 -7.71 -13.60
CA ARG A 286 12.25 -8.77 -13.87
C ARG A 286 11.68 -10.17 -13.59
N LEU A 287 10.36 -10.28 -13.43
CA LEU A 287 9.71 -11.54 -13.18
C LEU A 287 9.72 -12.38 -14.46
N THR A 288 10.22 -13.60 -14.34
CA THR A 288 10.24 -14.60 -15.41
C THR A 288 9.55 -15.87 -14.92
N ALA A 289 8.95 -16.60 -15.84
CA ALA A 289 8.25 -17.86 -15.53
C ALA A 289 9.22 -19.01 -15.21
N ASN A 290 10.28 -18.75 -14.45
CA ASN A 290 11.29 -19.73 -14.06
C ASN A 290 11.70 -19.54 -12.61
N GLY A 291 11.93 -20.65 -11.93
CA GLY A 291 12.41 -20.65 -10.54
C GLY A 291 11.31 -20.72 -9.49
N ILE A 292 11.70 -20.39 -8.27
CA ILE A 292 10.86 -20.49 -7.08
C ILE A 292 11.00 -19.18 -6.32
N LEU A 293 9.89 -18.63 -5.84
CA LEU A 293 9.88 -17.53 -4.89
C LEU A 293 9.52 -18.06 -3.50
N HIS A 294 10.41 -17.86 -2.54
CA HIS A 294 10.13 -18.16 -1.15
C HIS A 294 9.18 -17.13 -0.56
N ILE A 295 8.14 -17.61 0.10
CA ILE A 295 7.08 -16.82 0.72
C ILE A 295 7.48 -16.55 2.17
N SER A 296 7.37 -15.31 2.59
CA SER A 296 7.58 -14.90 3.98
C SER A 296 6.53 -13.88 4.38
N ASP A 297 5.75 -14.18 5.39
CA ASP A 297 4.71 -13.30 5.88
C ASP A 297 5.28 -12.13 6.67
N GLY A 298 4.86 -10.94 6.31
CA GLY A 298 5.19 -9.69 6.98
C GLY A 298 3.97 -9.07 7.67
N LYS A 299 4.21 -8.00 8.43
CA LYS A 299 3.13 -7.30 9.15
C LYS A 299 2.07 -6.68 8.23
N TYR A 300 2.46 -6.16 7.08
CA TYR A 300 1.60 -5.42 6.17
C TYR A 300 1.34 -6.15 4.85
N TYR A 301 2.28 -6.92 4.37
CA TYR A 301 2.24 -7.67 3.11
C TYR A 301 3.11 -8.91 3.21
N THR A 302 2.91 -9.83 2.30
CA THR A 302 3.75 -11.03 2.13
C THR A 302 4.89 -10.70 1.18
N THR A 303 6.07 -11.21 1.49
CA THR A 303 7.29 -11.03 0.69
C THR A 303 7.57 -12.31 -0.09
N TYR A 304 7.90 -12.15 -1.37
CA TYR A 304 8.26 -13.24 -2.29
C TYR A 304 9.65 -13.01 -2.82
N SER A 305 10.59 -13.92 -2.60
CA SER A 305 12.00 -13.71 -2.96
C SER A 305 12.67 -14.94 -3.56
N ASP A 306 13.47 -14.72 -4.60
CA ASP A 306 14.41 -15.72 -5.18
C ASP A 306 15.84 -15.51 -4.70
N GLY A 307 16.07 -14.63 -3.72
CA GLY A 307 17.39 -14.24 -3.21
C GLY A 307 18.06 -13.10 -4.00
N LYS A 308 17.64 -12.82 -5.24
CA LYS A 308 18.11 -11.69 -6.06
C LYS A 308 17.05 -10.62 -6.20
N ASN A 309 15.84 -11.03 -6.52
CA ASN A 309 14.68 -10.15 -6.67
C ASN A 309 13.72 -10.39 -5.51
N THR A 310 13.09 -9.32 -5.09
CA THR A 310 12.07 -9.37 -4.03
C THR A 310 10.82 -8.67 -4.53
N TYR A 311 9.69 -9.28 -4.26
CA TYR A 311 8.37 -8.76 -4.58
C TYR A 311 7.53 -8.70 -3.31
N LEU A 312 6.66 -7.71 -3.23
CA LEU A 312 5.70 -7.52 -2.16
C LEU A 312 4.31 -7.84 -2.71
N GLY A 313 3.49 -8.57 -1.98
CA GLY A 313 2.22 -8.98 -2.55
C GLY A 313 1.28 -9.68 -1.60
N ARG A 314 0.26 -10.27 -2.20
CA ARG A 314 -0.74 -11.13 -1.58
C ARG A 314 -1.04 -12.31 -2.49
N HIS A 315 -1.49 -13.41 -1.91
CA HIS A 315 -2.02 -14.55 -2.64
C HIS A 315 -3.29 -15.09 -1.96
N GLN A 316 -4.09 -15.79 -2.75
CA GLN A 316 -5.26 -16.52 -2.26
C GLN A 316 -5.44 -17.78 -3.12
N LEU A 317 -5.65 -18.91 -2.48
CA LEU A 317 -5.87 -20.18 -3.18
C LEU A 317 -7.16 -20.14 -3.99
N LEU A 318 -7.10 -20.66 -5.21
CA LEU A 318 -8.23 -20.84 -6.12
C LEU A 318 -8.91 -22.17 -5.80
N ASP A 319 -10.22 -22.20 -5.95
CA ASP A 319 -11.01 -23.45 -5.78
C ASP A 319 -11.02 -24.27 -7.08
N ALA A 320 -9.84 -24.76 -7.46
CA ALA A 320 -9.65 -25.52 -8.68
C ALA A 320 -8.91 -26.84 -8.38
N ALA A 321 -9.50 -27.95 -8.77
CA ALA A 321 -8.86 -29.24 -8.68
C ALA A 321 -7.72 -29.34 -9.71
N THR A 322 -6.52 -29.59 -9.24
CA THR A 322 -5.33 -29.71 -10.08
C THR A 322 -4.92 -31.19 -10.23
N TRP A 323 -4.34 -31.52 -11.38
CA TRP A 323 -3.95 -32.88 -11.74
C TRP A 323 -2.87 -33.50 -10.83
N ASP A 324 -2.00 -32.66 -10.26
CA ASP A 324 -0.90 -33.08 -9.36
C ASP A 324 -1.20 -32.80 -7.87
N GLY A 325 -2.40 -32.31 -7.55
CA GLY A 325 -2.82 -32.00 -6.19
C GLY A 325 -2.15 -30.76 -5.58
N ILE A 326 -1.28 -30.03 -6.32
CA ILE A 326 -0.68 -28.79 -5.85
C ILE A 326 -1.67 -27.64 -6.10
N PRO A 327 -2.12 -26.92 -5.07
CA PRO A 327 -3.14 -25.90 -5.23
C PRO A 327 -2.61 -24.72 -6.05
N LEU A 328 -3.47 -24.18 -6.92
CA LEU A 328 -3.23 -22.91 -7.62
C LEU A 328 -3.66 -21.75 -6.74
N ALA A 329 -2.97 -20.63 -6.87
CA ALA A 329 -3.32 -19.39 -6.22
C ALA A 329 -3.38 -18.25 -7.21
N ALA A 330 -4.33 -17.34 -7.01
CA ALA A 330 -4.29 -15.99 -7.55
C ALA A 330 -3.29 -15.17 -6.76
N VAL A 331 -2.34 -14.54 -7.43
CA VAL A 331 -1.25 -13.80 -6.80
C VAL A 331 -1.13 -12.42 -7.40
N THR A 332 -1.02 -11.41 -6.53
CA THR A 332 -0.74 -10.03 -6.94
C THR A 332 0.61 -9.61 -6.36
N LEU A 333 1.53 -9.15 -7.22
CA LEU A 333 2.89 -8.77 -6.84
C LEU A 333 3.21 -7.34 -7.27
N VAL A 334 4.04 -6.68 -6.46
CA VAL A 334 4.69 -5.39 -6.78
C VAL A 334 6.20 -5.56 -6.59
N PRO A 335 7.06 -5.13 -7.51
CA PRO A 335 8.50 -5.18 -7.30
C PRO A 335 8.94 -4.33 -6.11
N ASP A 336 9.70 -4.88 -5.18
CA ASP A 336 10.17 -4.17 -3.97
C ASP A 336 10.99 -2.91 -4.33
N GLY A 337 11.76 -2.95 -5.41
CA GLY A 337 12.54 -1.81 -5.88
C GLY A 337 11.69 -0.57 -6.22
N THR A 338 10.51 -0.76 -6.81
CA THR A 338 9.58 0.35 -7.12
C THR A 338 8.96 0.91 -5.86
N PHE A 339 8.55 0.04 -4.95
CA PHE A 339 8.03 0.45 -3.65
C PHE A 339 9.07 1.23 -2.82
N ARG A 340 10.30 0.75 -2.73
CA ARG A 340 11.39 1.47 -2.02
C ARG A 340 11.69 2.82 -2.65
N SER A 341 11.60 2.94 -3.97
CA SER A 341 11.77 4.22 -4.66
C SER A 341 10.66 5.21 -4.31
N TYR A 342 9.41 4.73 -4.25
CA TYR A 342 8.27 5.52 -3.77
C TYR A 342 8.45 5.95 -2.31
N GLU A 343 8.83 5.02 -1.44
CA GLU A 343 9.04 5.27 -0.01
C GLU A 343 10.11 6.36 0.21
N LYS A 344 11.26 6.25 -0.46
CA LYS A 344 12.32 7.28 -0.41
C LYS A 344 11.83 8.62 -0.95
N GLY A 345 11.12 8.63 -2.08
CA GLY A 345 10.54 9.85 -2.64
C GLY A 345 9.54 10.51 -1.69
N SER A 346 8.68 9.73 -1.06
CA SER A 346 7.74 10.19 -0.05
C SER A 346 8.47 10.79 1.17
N GLN A 347 9.49 10.12 1.70
CA GLN A 347 10.28 10.62 2.83
C GLN A 347 10.97 11.94 2.50
N ILE A 348 11.55 12.08 1.31
CA ILE A 348 12.18 13.33 0.86
C ILE A 348 11.14 14.43 0.72
N ALA A 349 9.98 14.16 0.12
CA ALA A 349 8.89 15.14 -0.03
C ALA A 349 8.39 15.63 1.33
N TRP A 350 8.21 14.74 2.30
CA TRP A 350 7.84 15.09 3.67
C TRP A 350 8.91 15.92 4.37
N PHE A 351 10.19 15.56 4.21
CA PHE A 351 11.31 16.34 4.77
C PHE A 351 11.35 17.76 4.19
N LEU A 352 11.23 17.91 2.87
CA LEU A 352 11.18 19.21 2.21
C LEU A 352 9.96 20.02 2.66
N GLY A 353 8.79 19.38 2.78
CA GLY A 353 7.58 20.01 3.30
C GLY A 353 7.77 20.53 4.74
N ALA A 354 8.41 19.74 5.60
CA ALA A 354 8.72 20.12 6.97
C ALA A 354 9.68 21.33 7.03
N VAL A 355 10.73 21.33 6.21
CA VAL A 355 11.67 22.46 6.11
C VAL A 355 10.96 23.72 5.62
N LEU A 356 10.12 23.61 4.58
CA LEU A 356 9.35 24.74 4.06
C LEU A 356 8.38 25.31 5.12
N PHE A 357 7.72 24.41 5.86
CA PHE A 357 6.83 24.81 6.95
C PHE A 357 7.58 25.55 8.06
N LEU A 358 8.77 25.07 8.48
CA LEU A 358 9.60 25.73 9.47
C LEU A 358 10.08 27.10 8.98
N LEU A 359 10.46 27.23 7.70
CA LEU A 359 10.82 28.52 7.09
C LEU A 359 9.64 29.49 7.08
N ALA A 360 8.46 29.03 6.70
CA ALA A 360 7.24 29.83 6.72
C ALA A 360 6.92 30.33 8.14
N MET A 361 7.03 29.46 9.15
CA MET A 361 6.85 29.82 10.56
C MET A 361 7.88 30.86 11.02
N LEU A 362 9.14 30.74 10.59
CA LEU A 362 10.18 31.72 10.89
C LEU A 362 9.86 33.09 10.29
N VAL A 363 9.38 33.12 9.04
CA VAL A 363 8.94 34.34 8.37
C VAL A 363 7.77 34.98 9.12
N VAL A 364 6.74 34.21 9.45
CA VAL A 364 5.58 34.68 10.23
C VAL A 364 6.03 35.24 11.58
N ALA A 365 6.88 34.51 12.29
CA ALA A 365 7.42 34.95 13.58
C ALA A 365 8.23 36.26 13.46
N THR A 366 9.00 36.44 12.38
CA THR A 366 9.75 37.68 12.15
C THR A 366 8.85 38.86 11.79
N VAL A 367 7.82 38.61 10.99
CA VAL A 367 6.82 39.67 10.60
C VAL A 367 6.04 40.09 11.84
N LEU A 368 5.47 39.15 12.60
CA LEU A 368 4.74 39.46 13.84
C LEU A 368 5.62 40.22 14.84
N SER A 369 6.88 39.84 14.95
CA SER A 369 7.83 40.53 15.81
C SER A 369 8.10 41.95 15.37
N ARG A 370 8.24 42.17 14.06
CA ARG A 370 8.49 43.54 13.55
C ARG A 370 7.25 44.41 13.67
N GLN A 371 6.06 43.86 13.39
CA GLN A 371 4.81 44.63 13.42
C GLN A 371 4.30 44.92 14.84
N PHE A 372 4.42 43.98 15.77
CA PHE A 372 3.79 44.13 17.09
C PHE A 372 4.80 44.33 18.22
N VAL A 373 5.83 43.50 18.30
CA VAL A 373 6.70 43.47 19.49
C VAL A 373 7.72 44.66 19.49
N LYS A 374 8.29 45.02 18.34
CA LYS A 374 9.24 46.14 18.29
C LYS A 374 8.61 47.50 18.59
N PRO A 375 7.44 47.86 18.01
CA PRO A 375 6.76 49.08 18.36
C PRO A 375 6.38 49.17 19.85
N ILE A 376 5.79 48.08 20.40
CA ILE A 376 5.42 48.04 21.82
C ILE A 376 6.64 48.27 22.73
N ASN A 377 7.74 47.56 22.47
CA ASN A 377 8.94 47.74 23.27
C ASN A 377 9.54 49.15 23.15
N LYS A 378 9.46 49.79 21.97
CA LYS A 378 9.90 51.15 21.76
C LYS A 378 9.05 52.15 22.53
N SER A 379 7.71 51.98 22.51
CA SER A 379 6.79 52.85 23.25
C SER A 379 6.94 52.67 24.77
N LEU A 380 7.09 51.44 25.27
CA LEU A 380 7.38 51.21 26.69
C LEU A 380 8.73 51.77 27.15
N ALA A 381 9.78 51.72 26.30
CA ALA A 381 11.07 52.32 26.61
C ALA A 381 11.00 53.86 26.64
N ALA A 382 10.21 54.50 25.77
CA ALA A 382 9.97 55.93 25.77
C ALA A 382 9.23 56.39 27.05
N VAL A 383 8.24 55.63 27.50
CA VAL A 383 7.54 55.89 28.80
C VAL A 383 8.52 55.81 29.97
N ARG A 384 9.47 54.87 29.98
CA ARG A 384 10.47 54.73 31.04
C ARG A 384 11.54 55.82 31.02
N GLY A 385 11.85 56.37 29.82
CA GLY A 385 12.94 57.32 29.63
C GLY A 385 12.50 58.81 29.65
N GLY A 386 11.22 59.15 29.85
CA GLY A 386 10.71 60.50 29.83
C GLY A 386 10.80 61.18 28.46
N ALA A 387 11.03 60.46 27.38
CA ALA A 387 11.13 60.95 26.02
C ALA A 387 9.74 61.04 25.35
N GLU A 388 9.64 61.84 24.29
CA GLU A 388 8.42 61.99 23.50
C GLU A 388 7.87 60.63 23.05
N MET A 389 6.58 60.37 23.34
CA MET A 389 5.94 59.07 23.07
C MET A 389 5.75 58.87 21.58
N VAL A 390 6.29 57.76 21.11
CA VAL A 390 6.06 57.26 19.75
C VAL A 390 4.87 56.32 19.77
N ALA A 391 3.86 56.56 18.95
CA ALA A 391 2.70 55.71 18.81
C ALA A 391 3.10 54.24 18.53
N SER A 392 2.47 53.30 19.26
CA SER A 392 2.74 51.85 19.09
C SER A 392 2.13 51.27 17.82
N GLY A 393 1.12 51.96 17.25
CA GLY A 393 0.32 51.51 16.11
C GLY A 393 -0.74 50.50 16.49
N ILE A 394 -0.96 50.29 17.79
CA ILE A 394 -2.02 49.44 18.33
C ILE A 394 -2.95 50.36 19.14
N PRO A 395 -4.22 50.58 18.69
CA PRO A 395 -5.11 51.56 19.29
C PRO A 395 -5.30 51.40 20.80
N GLU A 396 -5.45 50.17 21.28
CA GLU A 396 -5.68 49.88 22.69
C GLU A 396 -4.45 50.20 23.57
N ILE A 397 -3.27 50.05 23.04
CA ILE A 397 -2.03 50.38 23.72
C ILE A 397 -1.79 51.89 23.67
N ASP A 398 -2.06 52.52 22.54
CA ASP A 398 -1.92 53.96 22.40
C ASP A 398 -2.91 54.71 23.28
N GLU A 399 -4.14 54.20 23.44
CA GLU A 399 -5.15 54.72 24.38
C GLU A 399 -4.70 54.55 25.85
N LEU A 400 -4.16 53.37 26.23
CA LEU A 400 -3.59 53.15 27.53
C LEU A 400 -2.39 54.06 27.84
N LEU A 401 -1.52 54.30 26.87
CA LEU A 401 -0.37 55.19 27.00
C LEU A 401 -0.81 56.66 27.11
N ALA A 402 -1.86 57.07 26.40
CA ALA A 402 -2.47 58.41 26.53
C ALA A 402 -3.10 58.57 27.91
N ALA A 403 -3.80 57.60 28.43
CA ALA A 403 -4.39 57.65 29.76
C ALA A 403 -3.33 57.71 30.91
N ILE A 404 -2.15 57.16 30.69
CA ILE A 404 -1.00 57.27 31.59
C ILE A 404 -0.38 58.66 31.53
N ARG A 405 -0.33 59.30 30.35
CA ARG A 405 0.22 60.64 30.14
C ARG A 405 -0.63 61.74 30.79
N ASP A 406 -1.95 61.60 30.67
CA ASP A 406 -2.89 62.64 31.11
C ASP A 406 -3.21 62.60 32.64
N ARG A 407 -2.50 61.70 33.38
CA ARG A 407 -2.59 61.72 34.84
C ARG A 407 -1.71 62.84 35.40
N PRO A 408 -2.27 63.71 36.24
CA PRO A 408 -1.50 64.72 36.97
C PRO A 408 -0.47 64.03 37.85
N THR A 409 0.80 64.43 37.68
CA THR A 409 1.88 64.04 38.57
C THR A 409 1.54 64.45 40.03
N GLY A 410 1.16 63.47 40.83
CA GLY A 410 0.99 63.71 42.26
C GLY A 410 -0.07 62.91 43.03
N THR A 411 -1.00 62.20 42.35
CA THR A 411 -1.99 61.43 43.11
C THR A 411 -2.01 59.96 42.63
N LEU A 412 -1.47 59.08 43.44
CA LEU A 412 -1.60 57.61 43.24
C LEU A 412 -3.05 57.20 43.44
N PRO A 413 -3.53 56.13 42.75
CA PRO A 413 -4.82 55.52 43.07
C PRO A 413 -4.83 55.10 44.52
N PRO A 414 -6.00 55.26 45.23
CA PRO A 414 -6.08 54.97 46.66
C PRO A 414 -5.67 53.54 47.07
N ASP A 415 -5.87 52.60 46.19
CA ASP A 415 -5.49 51.18 46.38
C ASP A 415 -3.99 50.97 46.25
N VAL A 416 -3.30 51.73 45.37
CA VAL A 416 -1.85 51.69 45.21
C VAL A 416 -1.19 52.40 46.37
N GLU A 417 -1.75 53.54 46.79
CA GLU A 417 -1.29 54.30 47.95
C GLU A 417 -1.39 53.50 49.24
N ALA A 418 -2.49 52.78 49.46
CA ALA A 418 -2.69 51.87 50.60
C ALA A 418 -1.63 50.71 50.60
N ARG A 419 -1.33 50.15 49.43
CA ARG A 419 -0.28 49.13 49.29
C ARG A 419 1.12 49.66 49.57
N LEU A 420 1.45 50.83 49.10
CA LEU A 420 2.73 51.49 49.41
C LEU A 420 2.87 51.80 50.88
N TRP A 421 1.83 52.32 51.54
CA TRP A 421 1.80 52.52 52.98
C TRP A 421 2.01 51.24 53.76
N GLY A 422 1.30 50.17 53.42
CA GLY A 422 1.50 48.86 54.04
C GLY A 422 2.89 48.27 53.85
N PHE A 423 3.51 48.53 52.67
CA PHE A 423 4.89 48.08 52.42
C PHE A 423 5.91 48.90 53.24
N ALA A 424 5.75 50.24 53.33
CA ALA A 424 6.60 51.12 54.16
C ALA A 424 6.46 50.74 55.67
N GLU A 425 5.29 50.47 56.14
CA GLU A 425 5.06 49.97 57.51
C GLU A 425 5.80 48.69 57.77
N ARG A 426 5.76 47.70 56.87
CA ARG A 426 6.49 46.48 57.00
C ARG A 426 8.02 46.71 56.91
N ALA A 427 8.49 47.66 56.07
CA ALA A 427 9.88 48.01 56.01
C ALA A 427 10.41 48.63 57.33
N SER A 428 9.57 49.32 58.10
CA SER A 428 9.93 49.84 59.42
C SER A 428 10.30 48.75 60.43
N THR A 429 9.75 47.51 60.24
CA THR A 429 10.01 46.34 61.12
C THR A 429 11.35 45.63 60.84
N LEU A 430 12.09 46.06 59.83
CA LEU A 430 13.36 45.47 59.48
C LEU A 430 14.44 45.74 60.56
N THR A 431 15.24 44.73 60.84
CA THR A 431 16.39 44.87 61.69
C THR A 431 17.49 45.72 61.02
N GLY A 432 18.47 46.20 61.79
CA GLY A 432 19.56 47.00 61.21
C GLY A 432 20.26 46.37 60.02
N THR A 433 20.59 45.08 60.11
CA THR A 433 21.24 44.31 59.02
C THR A 433 20.34 44.11 57.80
N GLU A 434 19.06 43.79 58.03
CA GLU A 434 18.09 43.66 56.92
C GLU A 434 17.84 44.95 56.20
N ARG A 435 17.85 46.08 56.94
CA ARG A 435 17.75 47.46 56.40
C ARG A 435 18.96 47.81 55.56
N THR A 436 20.16 47.48 56.04
CA THR A 436 21.39 47.65 55.29
C THR A 436 21.37 46.90 53.94
N ILE A 437 20.86 45.67 53.97
CA ILE A 437 20.70 44.87 52.72
C ILE A 437 19.66 45.51 51.79
N LEU A 438 18.52 45.98 52.32
CA LEU A 438 17.54 46.71 51.53
C LEU A 438 18.13 47.98 50.90
N GLN A 439 18.97 48.72 51.65
CA GLN A 439 19.70 49.87 51.12
C GLN A 439 20.60 49.50 49.93
N TYR A 440 21.37 48.42 50.02
CA TYR A 440 22.18 47.98 48.89
C TYR A 440 21.32 47.63 47.67
N TYR A 441 20.14 47.06 47.86
CA TYR A 441 19.20 46.84 46.73
C TYR A 441 18.67 48.11 46.14
N MET A 442 18.41 49.11 46.97
CA MET A 442 17.96 50.46 46.53
C MET A 442 19.08 51.18 45.76
N ASP A 443 20.33 50.95 46.15
CA ASP A 443 21.51 51.49 45.49
C ASP A 443 21.89 50.74 44.19
N GLY A 444 21.12 49.69 43.84
CA GLY A 444 21.25 48.94 42.57
C GLY A 444 22.15 47.70 42.63
N TYR A 445 22.69 47.38 43.75
CA TYR A 445 23.55 46.18 43.94
C TYR A 445 22.70 44.88 43.88
N THR A 446 23.35 43.79 43.49
CA THR A 446 22.71 42.47 43.42
C THR A 446 23.06 41.59 44.63
N VAL A 447 22.32 40.48 44.81
CA VAL A 447 22.59 39.49 45.88
C VAL A 447 24.03 39.01 45.85
N ARG A 448 24.73 39.07 44.71
CA ARG A 448 26.13 38.60 44.57
C ARG A 448 27.14 39.62 45.06
N ASP A 449 26.79 40.88 45.06
CA ASP A 449 27.68 41.99 45.45
C ASP A 449 27.64 42.23 46.95
N ILE A 450 26.51 41.96 47.62
CA ILE A 450 26.27 42.20 49.05
C ILE A 450 27.28 41.54 50.00
N PRO A 451 27.72 40.28 49.80
CA PRO A 451 28.69 39.64 50.70
C PRO A 451 29.97 40.44 50.87
N GLU A 452 30.48 41.00 49.76
CA GLU A 452 31.70 41.82 49.80
C GLU A 452 31.44 43.20 50.45
N LEU A 453 30.31 43.83 50.07
CA LEU A 453 29.97 45.21 50.58
C LEU A 453 29.64 45.20 52.08
N ALA A 454 28.95 44.15 52.56
CA ALA A 454 28.54 44.07 53.95
C ALA A 454 29.51 43.30 54.84
N CYS A 455 30.64 42.76 54.29
CA CYS A 455 31.64 41.93 54.97
C CYS A 455 31.00 40.73 55.70
N ILE A 456 30.00 40.06 55.09
CA ILE A 456 29.37 38.87 55.66
C ILE A 456 29.35 37.71 54.65
N SER A 457 29.22 36.48 55.15
CA SER A 457 29.22 35.31 54.28
C SER A 457 27.98 35.28 53.36
N ALA A 458 28.12 34.67 52.15
CA ALA A 458 27.00 34.50 51.22
C ALA A 458 25.83 33.71 51.85
N SER A 459 26.10 32.78 52.78
CA SER A 459 25.06 32.03 53.50
C SER A 459 24.32 32.94 54.47
N THR A 460 24.99 33.90 55.09
CA THR A 460 24.39 34.90 55.97
C THR A 460 23.50 35.84 55.20
N VAL A 461 23.95 36.32 54.00
CA VAL A 461 23.13 37.15 53.12
C VAL A 461 21.87 36.39 52.72
N LYS A 462 21.98 35.11 52.37
CA LYS A 462 20.79 34.27 52.01
C LYS A 462 19.80 34.17 53.14
N THR A 463 20.27 34.06 54.38
CA THR A 463 19.40 34.00 55.54
C THR A 463 18.71 35.35 55.78
N HIS A 464 19.42 36.46 55.70
CA HIS A 464 18.86 37.80 55.81
C HIS A 464 17.88 38.11 54.70
N ASN A 465 18.15 37.74 53.47
CA ASN A 465 17.24 37.89 52.34
C ASN A 465 15.91 37.12 52.54
N ARG A 466 16.01 35.87 53.01
CA ARG A 466 14.82 35.11 53.35
C ARG A 466 13.95 35.81 54.42
N ASN A 467 14.57 36.38 55.46
CA ASN A 467 13.87 37.10 56.49
C ASN A 467 13.30 38.45 56.00
N LEU A 468 14.04 39.15 55.16
CA LEU A 468 13.65 40.41 54.52
C LEU A 468 12.43 40.20 53.63
N TYR A 469 12.46 39.18 52.72
CA TYR A 469 11.31 38.88 51.85
C TYR A 469 10.05 38.48 52.67
N ARG A 470 10.23 37.65 53.68
CA ARG A 470 9.12 37.28 54.57
C ARG A 470 8.53 38.47 55.29
N LYS A 471 9.37 39.41 55.81
CA LYS A 471 8.87 40.60 56.53
C LYS A 471 8.22 41.62 55.62
N LEU A 472 8.72 41.77 54.39
CA LEU A 472 8.20 42.65 53.38
C LEU A 472 7.00 42.05 52.63
N GLU A 473 6.72 40.76 52.86
CA GLU A 473 5.69 39.96 52.14
C GLU A 473 5.91 40.00 50.63
N VAL A 474 7.15 39.75 50.16
CA VAL A 474 7.49 39.62 48.76
C VAL A 474 8.04 38.23 48.49
N ASP A 475 7.67 37.64 47.31
CA ASP A 475 8.06 36.28 46.96
C ASP A 475 9.39 36.20 46.26
N SER A 476 9.89 37.31 45.69
CA SER A 476 11.09 37.33 44.90
C SER A 476 11.83 38.69 44.94
N PHE A 477 13.12 38.64 44.51
CA PHE A 477 13.89 39.87 44.30
C PHE A 477 13.31 40.77 43.21
N ASP A 478 12.71 40.19 42.19
CA ASP A 478 12.09 40.94 41.08
C ASP A 478 10.85 41.71 41.63
N GLU A 479 10.09 41.13 42.51
CA GLU A 479 8.95 41.80 43.18
C GLU A 479 9.41 42.90 44.13
N LEU A 480 10.42 42.64 44.95
CA LEU A 480 11.04 43.67 45.78
C LEU A 480 11.53 44.85 44.97
N LYS A 481 12.13 44.58 43.81
CA LYS A 481 12.64 45.60 42.89
C LYS A 481 11.50 46.48 42.33
N VAL A 482 10.34 45.89 42.04
CA VAL A 482 9.14 46.65 41.61
C VAL A 482 8.73 47.66 42.70
N TYR A 483 8.69 47.26 43.97
CA TYR A 483 8.36 48.18 45.06
C TYR A 483 9.44 49.28 45.21
N ILE A 484 10.72 48.95 45.17
CA ILE A 484 11.81 49.93 45.21
C ILE A 484 11.68 50.94 44.08
N GLU A 485 11.47 50.52 42.84
CA GLU A 485 11.28 51.37 41.68
C GLU A 485 10.02 52.24 41.80
N LEU A 486 8.92 51.70 42.39
CA LEU A 486 7.70 52.46 42.62
C LEU A 486 7.93 53.58 43.68
N PHE A 487 8.58 53.29 44.80
CA PHE A 487 8.93 54.29 45.79
C PHE A 487 9.89 55.35 45.21
N ALA A 488 10.86 54.95 44.41
CA ALA A 488 11.75 55.88 43.72
C ALA A 488 11.01 56.83 42.73
N SER A 489 10.07 56.24 41.97
CA SER A 489 9.27 57.02 41.00
C SER A 489 8.31 58.01 41.65
N CYS A 490 7.91 57.73 42.90
CA CYS A 490 7.05 58.60 43.71
C CYS A 490 7.85 59.63 44.53
N GLY A 491 9.19 59.61 44.49
CA GLY A 491 10.02 60.47 45.33
C GLY A 491 10.01 60.13 46.82
N ARG A 492 9.56 58.90 47.19
CA ARG A 492 9.31 58.49 48.58
C ARG A 492 10.33 57.43 49.08
N SER A 493 11.44 57.28 48.41
CA SER A 493 12.46 56.27 48.74
C SER A 493 12.98 56.36 50.20
N SER A 494 12.94 57.53 50.81
CA SER A 494 13.32 57.73 52.21
C SER A 494 12.39 57.05 53.19
N GLU A 495 11.13 56.79 52.82
CA GLU A 495 10.17 56.11 53.69
C GLU A 495 10.49 54.62 53.90
N LEU A 496 11.25 53.99 53.04
CA LEU A 496 11.66 52.61 53.15
C LEU A 496 12.81 52.42 54.18
N LEU A 497 13.51 53.50 54.53
CA LEU A 497 14.67 53.47 55.42
C LEU A 497 14.40 54.14 56.79
N ASN A 498 13.30 54.91 56.90
CA ASN A 498 12.93 55.54 58.17
C ASN A 498 12.49 54.54 59.22
N LYS A 499 12.89 54.80 60.49
CA LYS A 499 12.50 54.05 61.68
C LYS A 499 11.04 54.29 62.03
#